data_64785a2cf8b4839d87ec9396019728bd
#
_entry.id   64785a2cf8b4839d87ec9396019728bd
#
_cell.length_a   1.000
_cell.length_b   1.000
_cell.length_c   1.000
_cell.angle_alpha   90.00
_cell.angle_beta   90.00
_cell.angle_gamma   90.00
#
_symmetry.space_group_name_H-M   'P 1'
#
loop_
_entity.id
_entity.type
_entity.pdbx_description
1 polymer ?
#
loop_
_entity_poly.entity_id
_entity_poly.type
_entity_poly.pdbx_seq_one_letter_code
_entity_poly.pdbx_strand_id
1 'polypeptide(L)'
;KLKQKLEVKKYHGIEIKDEFSWIHQKNILEVLKDSSKLDPEVRKYLEEENSYTKFKMKDTEKFQKKLFKEIKGRIKLDDESLHFFYNKDGWEYWSKTTAKNNYGIQLRKKIGDSKDKIQEYWNGDKEKKKLGASYFGVGDLVVSHDHSLLGYSLDLNGSEFYSIYIRRIVDEKIIDEKIENTSGGITFSKDSRFIFYTLLNDQHQPKKVFRHKIGTSQKEDELIYEEFDPKFTVGMGGLTADEKFFTINTSDHSTTETHYFTSISANLDEKIKLKLFQKRAEKIRYSIDSWQSYFWIHTNQDKSPDSKFADVNI
;
A
#
# COMPACT_ATOMS: atom_id res chain seq x y z
N LYS A 1 37.95 1.84 -0.62
CA LYS A 1 37.48 2.98 0.22
C LYS A 1 36.72 3.97 -0.65
N LEU A 2 35.66 4.54 -0.11
CA LEU A 2 34.90 5.57 -0.77
C LEU A 2 35.81 6.77 -1.10
N LYS A 3 35.71 7.28 -2.33
CA LYS A 3 36.47 8.44 -2.78
C LYS A 3 35.93 9.69 -2.10
N GLN A 4 36.82 10.49 -1.55
CA GLN A 4 36.48 11.78 -0.96
C GLN A 4 36.42 12.86 -2.04
N LYS A 5 35.31 13.58 -2.08
CA LYS A 5 35.10 14.78 -2.93
C LYS A 5 34.50 15.85 -2.05
N LEU A 6 35.35 16.78 -1.57
CA LEU A 6 34.90 17.83 -0.65
C LEU A 6 33.85 18.75 -1.31
N GLU A 7 32.68 18.80 -0.70
CA GLU A 7 31.66 19.81 -0.94
C GLU A 7 31.50 20.66 0.33
N VAL A 8 31.40 21.97 0.18
CA VAL A 8 31.17 22.89 1.31
C VAL A 8 29.80 23.54 1.13
N LYS A 9 28.91 23.30 2.07
CA LYS A 9 27.58 23.91 2.11
C LYS A 9 27.48 24.88 3.27
N LYS A 10 26.80 25.99 3.09
CA LYS A 10 26.60 26.99 4.13
C LYS A 10 25.13 27.03 4.56
N TYR A 11 24.88 26.71 5.83
CA TYR A 11 23.54 26.73 6.43
C TYR A 11 23.56 27.66 7.66
N HIS A 12 22.66 28.63 7.70
CA HIS A 12 22.54 29.59 8.82
C HIS A 12 23.88 30.21 9.25
N GLY A 13 24.76 30.49 8.29
CA GLY A 13 26.10 31.06 8.55
C GLY A 13 27.17 30.03 8.96
N ILE A 14 26.84 28.77 9.12
CA ILE A 14 27.75 27.66 9.48
C ILE A 14 28.16 26.94 8.19
N GLU A 15 29.46 26.72 8.01
CA GLU A 15 30.01 25.91 6.93
C GLU A 15 30.02 24.43 7.34
N ILE A 16 29.34 23.61 6.55
CA ILE A 16 29.34 22.14 6.67
C ILE A 16 30.20 21.59 5.53
N LYS A 17 31.25 20.86 5.88
CA LYS A 17 32.10 20.15 4.95
C LYS A 17 31.63 18.72 4.82
N ASP A 18 31.30 18.28 3.61
CA ASP A 18 30.86 16.94 3.30
C ASP A 18 31.73 16.36 2.18
N GLU A 19 32.48 15.30 2.49
CA GLU A 19 33.35 14.63 1.52
C GLU A 19 32.65 13.56 0.72
N PHE A 20 31.39 13.21 1.09
CA PHE A 20 30.67 12.06 0.55
C PHE A 20 29.30 12.41 -0.06
N SER A 21 28.94 13.69 -0.11
CA SER A 21 27.67 14.16 -0.68
C SER A 21 27.46 13.77 -2.16
N TRP A 22 28.55 13.50 -2.88
CA TRP A 22 28.51 13.08 -4.28
C TRP A 22 27.78 11.76 -4.53
N ILE A 23 27.60 10.90 -3.49
CA ILE A 23 26.80 9.67 -3.57
C ILE A 23 25.31 10.00 -3.66
N HIS A 24 24.90 11.15 -3.14
CA HIS A 24 23.49 11.55 -3.15
C HIS A 24 22.99 11.75 -4.57
N GLN A 25 21.94 11.00 -4.94
CA GLN A 25 21.32 11.09 -6.25
C GLN A 25 20.21 12.13 -6.22
N LYS A 26 20.43 13.30 -6.88
CA LYS A 26 19.40 14.36 -7.00
C LYS A 26 18.17 13.87 -7.78
N ASN A 27 18.37 12.91 -8.69
CA ASN A 27 17.34 12.29 -9.51
C ASN A 27 16.84 10.95 -8.95
N ILE A 28 16.84 10.77 -7.64
CA ILE A 28 16.55 9.48 -7.00
C ILE A 28 15.21 8.86 -7.47
N LEU A 29 14.17 9.65 -7.66
CA LEU A 29 12.86 9.15 -8.12
C LEU A 29 12.92 8.58 -9.55
N GLU A 30 13.76 9.15 -10.41
CA GLU A 30 14.01 8.60 -11.74
C GLU A 30 14.82 7.30 -11.66
N VAL A 31 15.84 7.26 -10.79
CA VAL A 31 16.66 6.06 -10.56
C VAL A 31 15.82 4.92 -9.99
N LEU A 32 14.88 5.19 -9.07
CA LEU A 32 13.96 4.19 -8.54
C LEU A 32 13.08 3.57 -9.64
N LYS A 33 12.63 4.37 -10.59
CA LYS A 33 11.84 3.91 -11.75
C LYS A 33 12.68 3.24 -12.84
N ASP A 34 13.92 3.69 -13.01
CA ASP A 34 14.86 3.20 -14.02
C ASP A 34 16.29 3.23 -13.47
N SER A 35 16.76 2.08 -13.00
CA SER A 35 18.10 1.94 -12.41
C SER A 35 19.25 2.28 -13.37
N SER A 36 19.01 2.33 -14.68
CA SER A 36 20.05 2.72 -15.66
C SER A 36 20.47 4.19 -15.51
N LYS A 37 19.63 5.01 -14.88
CA LYS A 37 19.86 6.45 -14.62
C LYS A 37 20.74 6.72 -13.39
N LEU A 38 21.13 5.69 -12.64
CA LEU A 38 22.08 5.82 -11.55
C LEU A 38 23.44 6.28 -12.09
N ASP A 39 24.03 7.30 -11.42
CA ASP A 39 25.36 7.78 -11.76
C ASP A 39 26.36 6.63 -11.87
N PRO A 40 27.14 6.52 -12.98
CA PRO A 40 28.05 5.40 -13.19
C PRO A 40 29.15 5.26 -12.12
N GLU A 41 29.62 6.37 -11.53
CA GLU A 41 30.63 6.34 -10.47
C GLU A 41 30.03 5.80 -9.16
N VAL A 42 28.80 6.19 -8.86
CA VAL A 42 28.04 5.65 -7.72
C VAL A 42 27.74 4.17 -7.92
N ARG A 43 27.31 3.76 -9.11
CA ARG A 43 27.11 2.35 -9.46
C ARG A 43 28.37 1.53 -9.24
N LYS A 44 29.49 1.98 -9.78
CA LYS A 44 30.78 1.31 -9.60
C LYS A 44 31.13 1.13 -8.12
N TYR A 45 30.93 2.16 -7.32
CA TYR A 45 31.19 2.08 -5.88
C TYR A 45 30.29 1.04 -5.19
N LEU A 46 28.99 1.02 -5.49
CA LEU A 46 28.06 0.03 -4.93
C LEU A 46 28.43 -1.41 -5.33
N GLU A 47 28.87 -1.64 -6.56
CA GLU A 47 29.35 -2.94 -7.04
C GLU A 47 30.64 -3.39 -6.33
N GLU A 48 31.55 -2.45 -6.05
CA GLU A 48 32.75 -2.71 -5.26
C GLU A 48 32.44 -3.08 -3.82
N GLU A 49 31.48 -2.39 -3.16
CA GLU A 49 31.00 -2.71 -1.82
C GLU A 49 30.30 -4.08 -1.76
N ASN A 50 29.49 -4.40 -2.76
CA ASN A 50 28.89 -5.73 -2.88
C ASN A 50 29.94 -6.84 -3.03
N SER A 51 30.97 -6.58 -3.80
CA SER A 51 32.11 -7.51 -4.00
C SER A 51 32.90 -7.69 -2.71
N TYR A 52 33.14 -6.61 -1.97
CA TYR A 52 33.80 -6.66 -0.68
C TYR A 52 32.97 -7.45 0.35
N THR A 53 31.67 -7.19 0.42
CA THR A 53 30.74 -7.93 1.29
C THR A 53 30.76 -9.43 0.97
N LYS A 54 30.67 -9.79 -0.31
CA LYS A 54 30.75 -11.18 -0.76
C LYS A 54 32.06 -11.84 -0.35
N PHE A 55 33.17 -11.12 -0.50
CA PHE A 55 34.49 -11.62 -0.09
C PHE A 55 34.56 -11.85 1.44
N LYS A 56 34.10 -10.88 2.25
CA LYS A 56 34.09 -10.97 3.72
C LYS A 56 33.17 -12.05 4.25
N MET A 57 32.06 -12.30 3.57
CA MET A 57 31.04 -13.28 3.99
C MET A 57 31.30 -14.68 3.43
N LYS A 58 32.33 -14.88 2.63
CA LYS A 58 32.62 -16.15 1.93
C LYS A 58 32.67 -17.36 2.88
N ASP A 59 33.35 -17.20 4.03
CA ASP A 59 33.50 -18.29 4.99
C ASP A 59 32.22 -18.70 5.68
N THR A 60 31.19 -17.84 5.63
CA THR A 60 29.88 -18.09 6.22
C THR A 60 28.90 -18.80 5.27
N GLU A 61 29.22 -18.96 3.98
CA GLU A 61 28.27 -19.50 2.98
C GLU A 61 27.68 -20.87 3.34
N LYS A 62 28.50 -21.78 3.89
CA LYS A 62 28.03 -23.11 4.33
C LYS A 62 27.02 -22.99 5.47
N PHE A 63 27.29 -22.09 6.41
CA PHE A 63 26.40 -21.84 7.54
C PHE A 63 25.10 -21.17 7.07
N GLN A 64 25.18 -20.17 6.19
CA GLN A 64 24.01 -19.53 5.59
C GLN A 64 23.10 -20.55 4.90
N LYS A 65 23.65 -21.46 4.08
CA LYS A 65 22.89 -22.52 3.42
C LYS A 65 22.21 -23.48 4.42
N LYS A 66 22.92 -23.84 5.51
CA LYS A 66 22.35 -24.67 6.58
C LYS A 66 21.19 -23.97 7.26
N LEU A 67 21.41 -22.72 7.67
CA LEU A 67 20.42 -21.91 8.36
C LEU A 67 19.18 -21.64 7.48
N PHE A 68 19.39 -21.30 6.20
CA PHE A 68 18.31 -21.11 5.24
C PHE A 68 17.46 -22.39 5.10
N LYS A 69 18.12 -23.57 4.97
CA LYS A 69 17.41 -24.85 4.87
C LYS A 69 16.60 -25.14 6.13
N GLU A 70 17.16 -24.85 7.31
CA GLU A 70 16.49 -25.06 8.60
C GLU A 70 15.28 -24.14 8.74
N ILE A 71 15.41 -22.83 8.48
CA ILE A 71 14.33 -21.87 8.56
C ILE A 71 13.21 -22.24 7.55
N LYS A 72 13.59 -22.49 6.29
CA LYS A 72 12.63 -22.87 5.25
C LYS A 72 11.89 -24.18 5.60
N GLY A 73 12.58 -25.14 6.22
CA GLY A 73 11.98 -26.42 6.63
C GLY A 73 10.93 -26.31 7.74
N ARG A 74 10.85 -25.17 8.43
CA ARG A 74 9.84 -24.88 9.44
C ARG A 74 8.56 -24.27 8.86
N ILE A 75 8.60 -23.87 7.57
CA ILE A 75 7.49 -23.20 6.89
C ILE A 75 6.65 -24.28 6.18
N LYS A 76 5.35 -24.30 6.42
CA LYS A 76 4.41 -25.12 5.65
C LYS A 76 4.21 -24.46 4.29
N LEU A 77 4.78 -25.07 3.24
CA LEU A 77 4.76 -24.50 1.88
C LEU A 77 3.45 -24.70 1.16
N ASP A 78 2.82 -25.87 1.34
CA ASP A 78 1.49 -26.17 0.81
C ASP A 78 0.46 -25.91 1.92
N ASP A 79 -0.20 -24.75 1.86
CA ASP A 79 -1.14 -24.32 2.90
C ASP A 79 -2.32 -23.55 2.32
N GLU A 80 -3.41 -23.52 3.08
CA GLU A 80 -4.59 -22.72 2.78
C GLU A 80 -4.96 -21.87 4.01
N SER A 81 -5.36 -20.62 3.79
CA SER A 81 -5.85 -19.74 4.85
C SER A 81 -7.22 -20.21 5.35
N LEU A 82 -7.64 -19.67 6.49
CA LEU A 82 -9.04 -19.74 6.88
C LEU A 82 -9.91 -19.04 5.82
N HIS A 83 -11.15 -19.52 5.67
CA HIS A 83 -12.10 -18.92 4.76
C HIS A 83 -12.76 -17.70 5.38
N PHE A 84 -12.84 -16.61 4.62
CA PHE A 84 -13.64 -15.44 4.96
C PHE A 84 -15.03 -15.57 4.34
N PHE A 85 -16.07 -15.43 5.16
CA PHE A 85 -17.46 -15.59 4.75
C PHE A 85 -18.17 -14.23 4.67
N TYR A 86 -18.60 -13.86 3.48
CA TYR A 86 -19.50 -12.73 3.26
C TYR A 86 -20.94 -13.25 3.25
N ASN A 87 -21.48 -13.51 4.44
CA ASN A 87 -22.76 -14.20 4.61
C ASN A 87 -23.93 -13.47 3.94
N LYS A 88 -23.93 -12.13 3.95
CA LYS A 88 -24.96 -11.31 3.28
C LYS A 88 -25.01 -11.54 1.77
N ASP A 89 -23.83 -11.75 1.15
CA ASP A 89 -23.67 -11.81 -0.30
C ASP A 89 -23.46 -13.25 -0.80
N GLY A 90 -23.40 -14.20 0.13
CA GLY A 90 -23.28 -15.63 -0.17
C GLY A 90 -21.94 -16.05 -0.79
N TRP A 91 -20.84 -15.37 -0.43
CA TRP A 91 -19.50 -15.69 -0.91
C TRP A 91 -18.54 -16.09 0.21
N GLU A 92 -17.61 -16.99 -0.12
CA GLU A 92 -16.44 -17.30 0.70
C GLU A 92 -15.15 -17.15 -0.12
N TYR A 93 -14.10 -16.66 0.56
CA TYR A 93 -12.79 -16.33 -0.01
C TYR A 93 -11.68 -16.92 0.84
N TRP A 94 -10.62 -17.39 0.21
CA TRP A 94 -9.41 -17.85 0.90
C TRP A 94 -8.18 -17.75 0.00
N SER A 95 -7.00 -17.86 0.59
CA SER A 95 -5.73 -17.92 -0.13
C SER A 95 -5.10 -19.29 -0.02
N LYS A 96 -4.33 -19.65 -1.03
CA LYS A 96 -3.55 -20.90 -1.09
C LYS A 96 -2.11 -20.58 -1.46
N THR A 97 -1.18 -21.26 -0.79
CA THR A 97 0.23 -21.31 -1.17
C THR A 97 0.61 -22.72 -1.57
N THR A 98 1.61 -22.88 -2.44
CA THR A 98 2.16 -24.18 -2.81
C THR A 98 3.67 -24.11 -2.89
N ALA A 99 4.34 -25.24 -2.68
CA ALA A 99 5.80 -25.34 -2.79
C ALA A 99 6.35 -24.95 -4.18
N LYS A 100 5.49 -24.94 -5.20
CA LYS A 100 5.85 -24.64 -6.60
C LYS A 100 5.68 -23.17 -6.97
N ASN A 101 4.92 -22.41 -6.16
CA ASN A 101 4.57 -21.03 -6.43
C ASN A 101 5.39 -20.08 -5.54
N ASN A 102 5.75 -18.91 -6.08
CA ASN A 102 6.39 -17.85 -5.30
C ASN A 102 5.36 -16.84 -4.77
N TYR A 103 4.17 -16.81 -5.34
CA TYR A 103 3.08 -15.90 -5.01
C TYR A 103 1.82 -16.67 -4.60
N GLY A 104 0.98 -16.03 -3.79
CA GLY A 104 -0.29 -16.58 -3.37
C GLY A 104 -1.28 -16.76 -4.53
N ILE A 105 -2.14 -17.75 -4.37
CA ILE A 105 -3.31 -18.01 -5.22
C ILE A 105 -4.54 -17.59 -4.42
N GLN A 106 -5.41 -16.78 -5.00
CA GLN A 106 -6.65 -16.35 -4.35
C GLN A 106 -7.84 -17.08 -4.95
N LEU A 107 -8.65 -17.64 -4.09
CA LEU A 107 -9.75 -18.54 -4.40
C LEU A 107 -11.05 -17.99 -3.82
N ARG A 108 -12.15 -18.29 -4.50
CA ARG A 108 -13.50 -17.99 -4.01
C ARG A 108 -14.52 -18.98 -4.53
N LYS A 109 -15.65 -19.07 -3.86
CA LYS A 109 -16.86 -19.73 -4.38
C LYS A 109 -18.10 -19.18 -3.68
N LYS A 110 -19.28 -19.52 -4.18
CA LYS A 110 -20.53 -19.29 -3.43
C LYS A 110 -20.60 -20.21 -2.21
N ILE A 111 -21.14 -19.69 -1.12
CA ILE A 111 -21.42 -20.49 0.08
C ILE A 111 -22.41 -21.61 -0.29
N GLY A 112 -22.08 -22.84 0.06
CA GLY A 112 -22.87 -24.01 -0.28
C GLY A 112 -22.54 -24.67 -1.62
N ASP A 113 -21.78 -24.00 -2.49
CA ASP A 113 -21.31 -24.61 -3.74
C ASP A 113 -20.36 -25.79 -3.48
N SER A 114 -20.37 -26.77 -4.39
CA SER A 114 -19.43 -27.86 -4.39
C SER A 114 -18.00 -27.43 -4.78
N LYS A 115 -17.01 -28.29 -4.50
CA LYS A 115 -15.59 -27.98 -4.74
C LYS A 115 -15.24 -27.74 -6.22
N ASP A 116 -15.98 -28.31 -7.15
CA ASP A 116 -15.80 -28.09 -8.59
C ASP A 116 -16.20 -26.67 -9.05
N LYS A 117 -16.88 -25.89 -8.21
CA LYS A 117 -17.24 -24.48 -8.45
C LYS A 117 -16.24 -23.46 -7.91
N ILE A 118 -15.11 -23.92 -7.34
CA ILE A 118 -14.04 -23.04 -6.88
C ILE A 118 -13.49 -22.23 -8.06
N GLN A 119 -13.43 -20.93 -7.89
CA GLN A 119 -12.86 -19.97 -8.86
C GLN A 119 -11.51 -19.48 -8.35
N GLU A 120 -10.45 -19.68 -9.15
CA GLU A 120 -9.19 -18.97 -8.99
C GLU A 120 -9.38 -17.58 -9.62
N TYR A 121 -9.41 -16.52 -8.81
CA TYR A 121 -9.59 -15.16 -9.33
C TYR A 121 -8.30 -14.35 -9.37
N TRP A 122 -7.23 -14.88 -8.74
CA TRP A 122 -5.88 -14.33 -8.81
C TRP A 122 -4.83 -15.43 -8.64
N ASN A 123 -3.77 -15.32 -9.41
CA ASN A 123 -2.59 -16.18 -9.27
C ASN A 123 -1.35 -15.37 -9.65
N GLY A 124 -0.55 -14.98 -8.65
CA GLY A 124 0.57 -14.08 -8.85
C GLY A 124 1.66 -14.61 -9.79
N ASP A 125 1.91 -15.93 -9.79
CA ASP A 125 2.89 -16.53 -10.72
C ASP A 125 2.39 -16.48 -12.18
N LYS A 126 1.09 -16.69 -12.41
CA LYS A 126 0.48 -16.56 -13.74
C LYS A 126 0.54 -15.10 -14.22
N GLU A 127 0.20 -14.15 -13.34
CA GLU A 127 0.24 -12.73 -13.68
C GLU A 127 1.66 -12.25 -13.99
N LYS A 128 2.64 -12.60 -13.15
CA LYS A 128 4.06 -12.31 -13.40
C LYS A 128 4.52 -12.84 -14.75
N LYS A 129 4.17 -14.09 -15.06
CA LYS A 129 4.52 -14.73 -16.34
C LYS A 129 3.84 -14.04 -17.52
N LYS A 130 2.54 -13.70 -17.40
CA LYS A 130 1.78 -12.99 -18.44
C LYS A 130 2.39 -11.62 -18.77
N LEU A 131 2.89 -10.92 -17.75
CA LEU A 131 3.54 -9.60 -17.89
C LEU A 131 5.02 -9.68 -18.33
N GLY A 132 5.65 -10.86 -18.27
CA GLY A 132 7.09 -11.01 -18.55
C GLY A 132 7.98 -10.24 -17.55
N ALA A 133 7.49 -9.98 -16.34
CA ALA A 133 8.12 -9.07 -15.39
C ALA A 133 9.34 -9.73 -14.71
N SER A 134 10.48 -9.02 -14.70
CA SER A 134 11.67 -9.43 -13.94
C SER A 134 11.45 -9.24 -12.44
N TYR A 135 10.89 -8.10 -12.04
CA TYR A 135 10.42 -7.82 -10.68
C TYR A 135 8.87 -7.82 -10.66
N PHE A 136 8.28 -8.26 -9.56
CA PHE A 136 6.82 -8.32 -9.43
C PHE A 136 6.42 -8.14 -7.96
N GLY A 137 6.11 -6.91 -7.58
CA GLY A 137 5.56 -6.55 -6.28
C GLY A 137 4.05 -6.38 -6.37
N VAL A 138 3.31 -7.05 -5.51
CA VAL A 138 1.85 -6.86 -5.35
C VAL A 138 1.63 -5.97 -4.14
N GLY A 139 0.98 -4.82 -4.35
CA GLY A 139 0.67 -3.89 -3.26
C GLY A 139 -0.64 -4.26 -2.58
N ASP A 140 -1.71 -4.37 -3.35
CA ASP A 140 -3.04 -4.67 -2.83
C ASP A 140 -3.85 -5.57 -3.78
N LEU A 141 -4.80 -6.31 -3.23
CA LEU A 141 -5.75 -7.16 -3.94
C LEU A 141 -7.11 -7.03 -3.27
N VAL A 142 -8.02 -6.29 -3.87
CA VAL A 142 -9.33 -5.96 -3.28
C VAL A 142 -10.44 -6.34 -4.24
N VAL A 143 -11.41 -7.11 -3.74
CA VAL A 143 -12.65 -7.42 -4.48
C VAL A 143 -13.69 -6.34 -4.20
N SER A 144 -14.41 -5.89 -5.23
CA SER A 144 -15.50 -4.93 -5.09
C SER A 144 -16.66 -5.47 -4.24
N HIS A 145 -17.47 -4.59 -3.66
CA HIS A 145 -18.57 -4.98 -2.79
C HIS A 145 -19.64 -5.84 -3.47
N ASP A 146 -19.82 -5.71 -4.77
CA ASP A 146 -20.71 -6.55 -5.59
C ASP A 146 -20.05 -7.87 -6.07
N HIS A 147 -18.79 -8.10 -5.68
CA HIS A 147 -18.00 -9.28 -6.04
C HIS A 147 -17.70 -9.44 -7.55
N SER A 148 -17.92 -8.42 -8.36
CA SER A 148 -17.74 -8.48 -9.81
C SER A 148 -16.35 -8.06 -10.28
N LEU A 149 -15.68 -7.15 -9.54
CA LEU A 149 -14.42 -6.54 -9.91
C LEU A 149 -13.30 -6.95 -8.96
N LEU A 150 -12.08 -6.98 -9.50
CA LEU A 150 -10.83 -7.07 -8.77
C LEU A 150 -10.03 -5.79 -9.03
N GLY A 151 -9.79 -5.01 -7.97
CA GLY A 151 -8.76 -3.97 -7.94
C GLY A 151 -7.45 -4.59 -7.48
N TYR A 152 -6.37 -4.34 -8.19
CA TYR A 152 -5.05 -4.80 -7.78
C TYR A 152 -3.98 -3.78 -8.15
N SER A 153 -2.92 -3.73 -7.37
CA SER A 153 -1.82 -2.81 -7.62
C SER A 153 -0.50 -3.55 -7.74
N LEU A 154 0.34 -3.12 -8.69
CA LEU A 154 1.61 -3.73 -9.02
C LEU A 154 2.73 -2.70 -9.07
N ASP A 155 3.88 -3.06 -8.49
CA ASP A 155 5.19 -2.47 -8.79
C ASP A 155 5.98 -3.48 -9.63
N LEU A 156 6.39 -3.09 -10.82
CA LEU A 156 7.13 -3.94 -11.75
C LEU A 156 8.63 -3.61 -11.82
N ASN A 157 9.09 -2.62 -11.05
CA ASN A 157 10.45 -2.12 -11.09
C ASN A 157 11.19 -2.21 -9.75
N GLY A 158 10.47 -2.44 -8.63
CA GLY A 158 11.02 -2.35 -7.28
C GLY A 158 11.15 -0.91 -6.78
N SER A 159 10.34 -0.02 -7.32
CA SER A 159 10.35 1.42 -7.03
C SER A 159 9.44 1.83 -5.88
N GLU A 160 8.55 0.92 -5.47
CA GLU A 160 7.44 1.19 -4.54
C GLU A 160 6.45 2.28 -5.05
N PHE A 161 6.54 2.64 -6.34
CA PHE A 161 5.47 3.31 -7.07
C PHE A 161 4.57 2.26 -7.69
N TYR A 162 3.36 2.16 -7.18
CA TYR A 162 2.40 1.17 -7.67
C TYR A 162 1.51 1.74 -8.76
N SER A 163 1.17 0.89 -9.71
CA SER A 163 0.09 1.14 -10.66
C SER A 163 -1.12 0.31 -10.28
N ILE A 164 -2.29 0.94 -10.19
CA ILE A 164 -3.56 0.26 -9.90
C ILE A 164 -4.21 -0.14 -11.21
N TYR A 165 -4.79 -1.34 -11.21
CA TYR A 165 -5.56 -1.93 -12.30
C TYR A 165 -6.91 -2.40 -11.76
N ILE A 166 -7.94 -2.30 -12.59
CA ILE A 166 -9.27 -2.83 -12.27
C ILE A 166 -9.71 -3.76 -13.40
N ARG A 167 -10.10 -4.98 -13.03
CA ARG A 167 -10.60 -5.95 -14.02
C ARG A 167 -11.88 -6.64 -13.55
N ARG A 168 -12.68 -7.10 -14.46
CA ARG A 168 -13.79 -8.02 -14.15
C ARG A 168 -13.23 -9.40 -13.81
N ILE A 169 -13.81 -10.02 -12.77
CA ILE A 169 -13.33 -11.32 -12.32
C ILE A 169 -13.75 -12.45 -13.27
N VAL A 170 -14.92 -12.32 -13.90
CA VAL A 170 -15.53 -13.38 -14.74
C VAL A 170 -14.75 -13.68 -16.01
N ASP A 171 -14.15 -12.69 -16.62
CA ASP A 171 -13.46 -12.79 -17.94
C ASP A 171 -12.07 -12.16 -17.95
N GLU A 172 -11.61 -11.72 -16.80
CA GLU A 172 -10.32 -11.04 -16.58
C GLU A 172 -10.11 -9.78 -17.45
N LYS A 173 -11.20 -9.23 -18.03
CA LYS A 173 -11.10 -8.01 -18.85
C LYS A 173 -10.76 -6.82 -17.98
N ILE A 174 -9.63 -6.16 -18.31
CA ILE A 174 -9.25 -4.87 -17.71
C ILE A 174 -10.25 -3.81 -18.17
N ILE A 175 -10.75 -3.01 -17.22
CA ILE A 175 -11.77 -1.99 -17.47
C ILE A 175 -11.13 -0.65 -17.71
N ASP A 176 -10.14 -0.27 -16.89
CA ASP A 176 -9.53 1.05 -16.92
C ASP A 176 -8.10 1.01 -17.44
N GLU A 177 -7.64 2.18 -17.91
CA GLU A 177 -6.21 2.45 -17.96
C GLU A 177 -5.62 2.35 -16.54
N LYS A 178 -4.33 2.03 -16.46
CA LYS A 178 -3.65 1.96 -15.15
C LYS A 178 -3.59 3.34 -14.50
N ILE A 179 -3.86 3.38 -13.19
CA ILE A 179 -3.68 4.57 -12.35
C ILE A 179 -2.26 4.52 -11.78
N GLU A 180 -1.43 5.50 -12.13
CA GLU A 180 0.01 5.48 -11.86
C GLU A 180 0.43 6.30 -10.63
N ASN A 181 1.65 6.04 -10.15
CA ASN A 181 2.32 6.77 -9.06
C ASN A 181 1.59 6.71 -7.72
N THR A 182 0.85 5.65 -7.49
CA THR A 182 0.10 5.44 -6.25
C THR A 182 0.95 4.80 -5.16
N SER A 183 0.47 4.84 -3.91
CA SER A 183 1.03 4.06 -2.80
C SER A 183 0.62 2.59 -2.81
N GLY A 184 -0.27 2.19 -3.72
CA GLY A 184 -0.71 0.81 -3.90
C GLY A 184 -2.04 0.45 -3.22
N GLY A 185 -2.49 1.17 -2.19
CA GLY A 185 -3.75 0.87 -1.49
C GLY A 185 -4.99 1.20 -2.33
N ILE A 186 -6.03 0.37 -2.24
CA ILE A 186 -7.28 0.48 -2.99
C ILE A 186 -8.47 0.34 -2.03
N THR A 187 -9.43 1.25 -2.14
CA THR A 187 -10.69 1.15 -1.39
C THR A 187 -11.86 1.37 -2.33
N PHE A 188 -12.73 0.37 -2.49
CA PHE A 188 -13.94 0.52 -3.32
C PHE A 188 -15.04 1.30 -2.60
N SER A 189 -15.83 2.09 -3.36
CA SER A 189 -17.14 2.56 -2.90
C SER A 189 -18.11 1.39 -2.75
N LYS A 190 -19.16 1.52 -1.94
CA LYS A 190 -20.12 0.43 -1.68
C LYS A 190 -20.89 -0.02 -2.93
N ASP A 191 -21.10 0.88 -3.87
CA ASP A 191 -21.77 0.57 -5.15
C ASP A 191 -20.79 0.08 -6.24
N SER A 192 -19.50 -0.09 -5.88
CA SER A 192 -18.46 -0.59 -6.76
C SER A 192 -18.18 0.27 -8.01
N ARG A 193 -18.66 1.54 -8.05
CA ARG A 193 -18.44 2.45 -9.18
C ARG A 193 -17.20 3.32 -9.04
N PHE A 194 -16.69 3.47 -7.83
CA PHE A 194 -15.51 4.29 -7.54
C PHE A 194 -14.48 3.52 -6.74
N ILE A 195 -13.24 3.95 -6.87
CA ILE A 195 -12.18 3.60 -5.93
C ILE A 195 -11.56 4.85 -5.32
N PHE A 196 -11.00 4.70 -4.13
CA PHE A 196 -10.16 5.68 -3.46
C PHE A 196 -8.73 5.15 -3.42
N TYR A 197 -7.78 6.04 -3.64
CA TYR A 197 -6.35 5.72 -3.62
C TYR A 197 -5.53 6.92 -3.17
N THR A 198 -4.25 6.71 -2.87
CA THR A 198 -3.32 7.77 -2.48
C THR A 198 -2.19 7.93 -3.50
N LEU A 199 -1.82 9.20 -3.77
CA LEU A 199 -0.63 9.54 -4.56
C LEU A 199 0.54 9.91 -3.65
N LEU A 200 1.72 9.49 -4.10
CA LEU A 200 3.01 9.86 -3.50
C LEU A 200 3.48 11.23 -4.01
N ASN A 201 4.14 11.99 -3.13
CA ASN A 201 4.81 13.22 -3.50
C ASN A 201 6.26 12.97 -3.98
N ASP A 202 7.02 14.04 -4.25
CA ASP A 202 8.42 13.99 -4.68
C ASP A 202 9.39 13.45 -3.60
N GLN A 203 8.97 13.35 -2.35
CA GLN A 203 9.69 12.68 -1.26
C GLN A 203 9.24 11.23 -1.04
N HIS A 204 8.47 10.66 -1.97
CA HIS A 204 7.94 9.31 -1.87
C HIS A 204 7.01 9.11 -0.65
N GLN A 205 6.25 10.15 -0.28
CA GLN A 205 5.31 10.11 0.83
C GLN A 205 3.87 10.21 0.32
N PRO A 206 2.92 9.43 0.85
CA PRO A 206 1.51 9.57 0.51
C PRO A 206 0.97 10.88 1.08
N LYS A 207 0.53 11.78 0.19
CA LYS A 207 0.09 13.14 0.54
C LYS A 207 -1.30 13.49 0.03
N LYS A 208 -1.81 12.78 -0.96
CA LYS A 208 -3.09 13.11 -1.59
C LYS A 208 -3.99 11.89 -1.66
N VAL A 209 -5.25 12.08 -1.35
CA VAL A 209 -6.30 11.07 -1.55
C VAL A 209 -7.16 11.49 -2.72
N PHE A 210 -7.33 10.59 -3.67
CA PHE A 210 -8.19 10.77 -4.84
C PHE A 210 -9.34 9.78 -4.85
N ARG A 211 -10.44 10.18 -5.51
CA ARG A 211 -11.52 9.30 -5.93
C ARG A 211 -11.49 9.18 -7.45
N HIS A 212 -11.40 7.94 -7.93
CA HIS A 212 -11.46 7.59 -9.34
C HIS A 212 -12.80 6.95 -9.67
N LYS A 213 -13.46 7.42 -10.72
CA LYS A 213 -14.66 6.78 -11.28
C LYS A 213 -14.23 5.70 -12.26
N ILE A 214 -14.59 4.45 -11.98
CA ILE A 214 -14.22 3.30 -12.82
C ILE A 214 -14.74 3.49 -14.23
N GLY A 215 -13.87 3.33 -15.23
CA GLY A 215 -14.17 3.54 -16.64
C GLY A 215 -13.80 4.93 -17.16
N THR A 216 -13.13 5.79 -16.36
CA THR A 216 -12.67 7.12 -16.78
C THR A 216 -11.14 7.22 -16.75
N SER A 217 -10.60 8.36 -17.17
CA SER A 217 -9.15 8.62 -17.12
C SER A 217 -8.73 9.13 -15.73
N GLN A 218 -7.53 8.73 -15.27
CA GLN A 218 -6.93 9.27 -14.03
C GLN A 218 -6.90 10.81 -13.99
N LYS A 219 -6.87 11.48 -15.13
CA LYS A 219 -6.87 12.96 -15.22
C LYS A 219 -8.20 13.59 -14.76
N GLU A 220 -9.27 12.81 -14.73
CA GLU A 220 -10.60 13.25 -14.32
C GLU A 220 -10.84 13.02 -12.82
N ASP A 221 -9.87 12.46 -12.11
CA ASP A 221 -10.01 12.05 -10.72
C ASP A 221 -10.21 13.23 -9.78
N GLU A 222 -11.11 13.07 -8.84
CA GLU A 222 -11.42 14.07 -7.82
C GLU A 222 -10.39 14.03 -6.68
N LEU A 223 -9.68 15.13 -6.45
CA LEU A 223 -8.89 15.31 -5.25
C LEU A 223 -9.81 15.49 -4.04
N ILE A 224 -9.77 14.53 -3.11
CA ILE A 224 -10.59 14.53 -1.88
C ILE A 224 -9.86 15.23 -0.73
N TYR A 225 -8.57 14.95 -0.57
CA TYR A 225 -7.76 15.50 0.52
C TYR A 225 -6.31 15.66 0.11
N GLU A 226 -5.69 16.73 0.60
CA GLU A 226 -4.24 16.96 0.47
C GLU A 226 -3.62 17.35 1.81
N GLU A 227 -2.55 16.65 2.21
CA GLU A 227 -1.79 16.92 3.42
C GLU A 227 -0.57 17.80 3.10
N PHE A 228 -0.58 19.02 3.61
CA PHE A 228 0.48 20.00 3.36
C PHE A 228 1.62 19.98 4.39
N ASP A 229 1.36 19.48 5.60
CA ASP A 229 2.42 19.37 6.61
C ASP A 229 3.40 18.25 6.22
N PRO A 230 4.70 18.57 6.02
CA PRO A 230 5.70 17.58 5.60
C PRO A 230 5.87 16.42 6.60
N LYS A 231 5.52 16.62 7.88
CA LYS A 231 5.63 15.59 8.92
C LYS A 231 4.57 14.50 8.82
N PHE A 232 3.42 14.79 8.20
CA PHE A 232 2.28 13.89 8.18
C PHE A 232 2.17 13.16 6.85
N THR A 233 1.75 11.91 6.89
CA THR A 233 1.32 11.12 5.75
C THR A 233 -0.18 10.93 5.79
N VAL A 234 -0.80 10.61 4.66
CA VAL A 234 -2.24 10.39 4.56
C VAL A 234 -2.56 9.00 3.98
N GLY A 235 -3.66 8.41 4.43
CA GLY A 235 -4.18 7.16 3.88
C GLY A 235 -5.70 7.04 4.04
N MET A 236 -6.30 6.20 3.20
CA MET A 236 -7.68 5.76 3.42
C MET A 236 -7.72 4.84 4.63
N GLY A 237 -8.63 5.11 5.57
CA GLY A 237 -8.90 4.25 6.72
C GLY A 237 -9.95 3.17 6.44
N GLY A 238 -10.59 3.22 5.27
CA GLY A 238 -11.64 2.30 4.88
C GLY A 238 -13.03 2.65 5.42
N LEU A 239 -13.95 1.69 5.32
CA LEU A 239 -15.31 1.78 5.87
C LEU A 239 -15.32 1.49 7.37
N THR A 240 -16.18 2.19 8.09
CA THR A 240 -16.50 1.87 9.49
C THR A 240 -17.28 0.55 9.60
N ALA A 241 -17.31 -0.06 10.80
CA ALA A 241 -17.89 -1.38 11.03
C ALA A 241 -19.38 -1.48 10.67
N ASP A 242 -20.15 -0.39 10.81
CA ASP A 242 -21.54 -0.31 10.37
C ASP A 242 -21.70 0.19 8.91
N GLU A 243 -20.59 0.34 8.21
CA GLU A 243 -20.50 0.75 6.80
C GLU A 243 -21.13 2.10 6.47
N LYS A 244 -21.31 2.99 7.47
CA LYS A 244 -21.89 4.31 7.25
C LYS A 244 -20.92 5.35 6.75
N PHE A 245 -19.64 5.24 7.13
CA PHE A 245 -18.64 6.25 6.84
C PHE A 245 -17.36 5.65 6.26
N PHE A 246 -16.72 6.41 5.38
CA PHE A 246 -15.31 6.25 5.03
C PHE A 246 -14.46 7.20 5.86
N THR A 247 -13.27 6.79 6.22
CA THR A 247 -12.31 7.61 6.95
C THR A 247 -11.07 7.89 6.12
N ILE A 248 -10.48 9.07 6.33
CA ILE A 248 -9.16 9.46 5.84
C ILE A 248 -8.32 9.83 7.06
N ASN A 249 -7.21 9.15 7.24
CA ASN A 249 -6.35 9.33 8.39
C ASN A 249 -5.05 10.01 7.98
N THR A 250 -4.66 11.06 8.71
CA THR A 250 -3.33 11.65 8.63
C THR A 250 -2.57 11.37 9.91
N SER A 251 -1.30 11.06 9.80
CA SER A 251 -0.50 10.74 10.97
C SER A 251 0.98 11.02 10.78
N ASP A 252 1.65 11.35 11.89
CA ASP A 252 3.07 11.14 12.11
C ASP A 252 3.28 9.97 13.09
N HIS A 253 4.46 9.85 13.70
CA HIS A 253 4.75 8.78 14.67
C HIS A 253 3.92 8.85 15.95
N SER A 254 3.39 10.01 16.32
CA SER A 254 2.79 10.26 17.63
C SER A 254 1.43 10.94 17.61
N THR A 255 1.03 11.48 16.48
CA THR A 255 -0.14 12.34 16.33
C THR A 255 -1.02 11.85 15.19
N THR A 256 -2.34 11.86 15.37
CA THR A 256 -3.29 11.51 14.31
C THR A 256 -4.37 12.58 14.16
N GLU A 257 -4.92 12.67 12.94
CA GLU A 257 -6.11 13.43 12.61
C GLU A 257 -6.96 12.61 11.65
N THR A 258 -8.27 12.58 11.86
CA THR A 258 -9.18 11.80 11.02
C THR A 258 -10.24 12.71 10.44
N HIS A 259 -10.43 12.60 9.12
CA HIS A 259 -11.57 13.11 8.40
C HIS A 259 -12.49 11.96 8.01
N TYR A 260 -13.76 12.24 7.80
CA TYR A 260 -14.73 11.24 7.38
C TYR A 260 -15.80 11.83 6.43
N PHE A 261 -16.45 10.94 5.69
CA PHE A 261 -17.59 11.25 4.82
C PHE A 261 -18.52 10.04 4.73
N THR A 262 -19.77 10.26 4.38
CA THR A 262 -20.76 9.18 4.35
C THR A 262 -20.51 8.21 3.21
N SER A 263 -20.79 6.92 3.41
CA SER A 263 -20.72 5.93 2.35
C SER A 263 -21.70 6.20 1.20
N ILE A 264 -22.81 6.90 1.49
CA ILE A 264 -23.76 7.35 0.46
C ILE A 264 -23.11 8.40 -0.45
N SER A 265 -22.44 9.42 0.12
CA SER A 265 -21.76 10.46 -0.69
C SER A 265 -20.61 9.90 -1.53
N ALA A 266 -19.99 8.80 -1.09
CA ALA A 266 -18.96 8.10 -1.85
C ALA A 266 -19.47 7.53 -3.18
N ASN A 267 -20.75 7.24 -3.28
CA ASN A 267 -21.42 6.66 -4.45
C ASN A 267 -22.01 7.73 -5.40
N LEU A 268 -22.00 9.01 -5.03
CA LEU A 268 -22.58 10.08 -5.83
C LEU A 268 -21.54 10.67 -6.78
N ASP A 269 -21.99 11.14 -7.95
CA ASP A 269 -21.14 11.87 -8.91
C ASP A 269 -20.87 13.34 -8.45
N GLU A 270 -21.35 13.72 -7.27
CA GLU A 270 -21.10 15.02 -6.64
C GLU A 270 -19.79 15.02 -5.85
N LYS A 271 -19.25 16.21 -5.60
CA LYS A 271 -18.04 16.39 -4.77
C LYS A 271 -18.26 15.88 -3.35
N ILE A 272 -17.30 15.12 -2.85
CA ILE A 272 -17.30 14.63 -1.48
C ILE A 272 -17.06 15.80 -0.52
N LYS A 273 -17.94 15.92 0.49
CA LYS A 273 -17.79 16.88 1.59
C LYS A 273 -17.18 16.19 2.80
N LEU A 274 -15.88 16.44 3.00
CA LEU A 274 -15.18 15.94 4.18
C LEU A 274 -15.66 16.64 5.45
N LYS A 275 -15.76 15.88 6.52
CA LYS A 275 -15.93 16.38 7.89
C LYS A 275 -14.67 16.03 8.68
N LEU A 276 -14.12 17.01 9.39
CA LEU A 276 -13.07 16.77 10.35
C LEU A 276 -13.69 16.17 11.62
N PHE A 277 -13.15 15.02 12.08
CA PHE A 277 -13.61 14.42 13.33
C PHE A 277 -13.07 15.20 14.53
N GLN A 278 -11.76 15.26 14.67
CA GLN A 278 -11.08 16.02 15.71
C GLN A 278 -9.76 16.56 15.16
N LYS A 279 -9.49 17.84 15.41
CA LYS A 279 -8.23 18.48 15.03
C LYS A 279 -7.06 17.82 15.76
N ARG A 280 -5.96 17.63 15.03
CA ARG A 280 -4.72 17.05 15.59
C ARG A 280 -4.21 17.87 16.78
N ALA A 281 -3.76 17.17 17.82
CA ALA A 281 -3.03 17.73 18.95
C ALA A 281 -1.75 16.92 19.12
N GLU A 282 -0.65 17.62 19.42
CA GLU A 282 0.68 17.00 19.52
C GLU A 282 0.68 15.81 20.51
N LYS A 283 1.22 14.68 20.06
CA LYS A 283 1.29 13.42 20.83
C LYS A 283 -0.05 12.79 21.19
N ILE A 284 -1.14 13.27 20.61
CA ILE A 284 -2.45 12.60 20.72
C ILE A 284 -2.68 11.72 19.50
N ARG A 285 -2.85 10.44 19.78
CA ARG A 285 -3.22 9.42 18.80
C ARG A 285 -4.63 8.96 19.08
N TYR A 286 -5.41 8.85 18.02
CA TYR A 286 -6.74 8.25 18.09
C TYR A 286 -7.09 7.54 16.79
N SER A 287 -7.98 6.58 16.88
CA SER A 287 -8.69 5.99 15.77
C SER A 287 -10.18 6.00 16.08
N ILE A 288 -11.00 6.02 15.04
CA ILE A 288 -12.45 6.00 15.16
C ILE A 288 -13.05 4.83 14.39
N ASP A 289 -14.16 4.34 14.90
CA ASP A 289 -15.07 3.45 14.18
C ASP A 289 -16.50 3.90 14.48
N SER A 290 -17.48 3.50 13.67
CA SER A 290 -18.88 3.78 13.96
C SER A 290 -19.68 2.50 14.10
N TRP A 291 -20.59 2.53 15.08
CA TRP A 291 -21.56 1.47 15.32
C TRP A 291 -22.84 2.03 15.92
N GLN A 292 -23.97 1.71 15.32
CA GLN A 292 -25.28 2.25 15.69
C GLN A 292 -25.34 3.77 15.56
N SER A 293 -25.44 4.52 16.67
CA SER A 293 -25.54 5.99 16.71
C SER A 293 -24.30 6.65 17.30
N TYR A 294 -23.19 5.93 17.42
CA TYR A 294 -21.98 6.41 18.07
C TYR A 294 -20.74 6.23 17.19
N PHE A 295 -19.84 7.20 17.28
CA PHE A 295 -18.41 6.95 16.99
C PHE A 295 -17.73 6.42 18.23
N TRP A 296 -17.06 5.30 18.09
CA TRP A 296 -16.20 4.70 19.10
C TRP A 296 -14.78 5.17 18.87
N ILE A 297 -14.13 5.68 19.91
CA ILE A 297 -12.82 6.30 19.83
C ILE A 297 -11.83 5.50 20.67
N HIS A 298 -10.74 5.09 20.08
CA HIS A 298 -9.60 4.54 20.79
C HIS A 298 -8.48 5.58 20.81
N THR A 299 -8.07 6.06 22.00
CA THR A 299 -7.17 7.22 22.12
C THR A 299 -6.25 7.15 23.33
N ASN A 300 -5.08 7.80 23.26
CA ASN A 300 -4.18 8.04 24.39
C ASN A 300 -4.39 9.41 25.06
N GLN A 301 -5.47 10.11 24.76
CA GLN A 301 -5.81 11.39 25.38
C GLN A 301 -5.98 11.26 26.90
N ASP A 302 -5.87 12.39 27.63
CA ASP A 302 -6.02 12.47 29.09
C ASP A 302 -5.01 11.62 29.88
N LYS A 303 -3.76 11.59 29.42
CA LYS A 303 -2.65 10.88 30.09
C LYS A 303 -2.86 9.37 30.24
N SER A 304 -3.65 8.77 29.35
CA SER A 304 -3.84 7.32 29.26
C SER A 304 -2.69 6.71 28.46
N PRO A 305 -1.61 6.22 29.09
CA PRO A 305 -0.41 5.75 28.34
C PRO A 305 -0.74 4.55 27.44
N ASP A 306 -1.70 3.72 27.88
CA ASP A 306 -2.08 2.48 27.20
C ASP A 306 -3.36 2.61 26.36
N SER A 307 -3.80 3.85 26.07
CA SER A 307 -5.05 4.16 25.37
C SER A 307 -6.32 3.84 26.17
N LYS A 308 -7.42 4.45 25.77
CA LYS A 308 -8.75 4.22 26.32
C LYS A 308 -9.81 4.25 25.23
N PHE A 309 -10.98 3.70 25.53
CA PHE A 309 -12.16 3.85 24.70
C PHE A 309 -13.04 5.01 25.19
N ALA A 310 -13.60 5.75 24.25
CA ALA A 310 -14.60 6.77 24.44
C ALA A 310 -15.63 6.67 23.32
N ASP A 311 -16.77 7.34 23.49
CA ASP A 311 -17.82 7.41 22.47
C ASP A 311 -18.35 8.82 22.33
N VAL A 312 -18.92 9.11 21.16
CA VAL A 312 -19.62 10.37 20.87
C VAL A 312 -20.77 10.08 19.92
N ASN A 313 -21.91 10.73 20.16
CA ASN A 313 -23.08 10.64 19.26
C ASN A 313 -22.74 11.17 17.87
N ILE A 314 -23.27 10.48 16.84
CA ILE A 314 -23.15 10.83 15.41
C ILE A 314 -24.15 11.94 15.06
#